data_8b7b9287898ae10a5e2a45c01bd4bded
#
_entry.id   8b7b9287898ae10a5e2a45c01bd4bded
#
_cell.length_a   1.000
_cell.length_b   1.000
_cell.length_c   1.000
_cell.angle_alpha   90.00
_cell.angle_beta   90.00
_cell.angle_gamma   90.00
#
_symmetry.space_group_name_H-M   'P 1'
#
loop_
_entity.id
_entity.type
_entity.pdbx_description
1 polymer ?
#
loop_
_entity_poly.entity_id
_entity_poly.type
_entity_poly.pdbx_seq_one_letter_code
_entity_poly.pdbx_strand_id
1 'polypeptide(L)'
;QLIFEELEKGTLQLTDEVTTSAHARSMGGSQVFLEEGEKQTVETMIKCIVVASGNDASVAMAEHIAGTESEFVSRMNQKAKELGMNDTKFEDCCGLTDSDGHYTTAADVAKMSRELIERFPQILNYSSIWMEEITHVTQKGSKPFTLTNTNKLIRGYEGCVGLKTGSTSKAKYCVSAVAKKNDLTI
;
A
#
# COMPACT_ATOMS: atom_id res chain seq x y z
N GLN A 1 -0.31 6.41 -3.08
CA GLN A 1 -0.57 7.70 -3.72
C GLN A 1 -1.46 7.53 -4.96
N LEU A 2 -1.07 6.73 -5.99
CA LEU A 2 -1.83 6.58 -7.24
C LEU A 2 -3.31 6.22 -7.02
N ILE A 3 -3.63 5.36 -6.03
CA ILE A 3 -5.01 5.03 -5.67
C ILE A 3 -5.79 6.30 -5.28
N PHE A 4 -5.21 7.15 -4.43
CA PHE A 4 -5.85 8.39 -4.00
C PHE A 4 -5.98 9.42 -5.14
N GLU A 5 -5.06 9.41 -6.10
CA GLU A 5 -5.17 10.25 -7.29
C GLU A 5 -6.34 9.81 -8.19
N GLU A 6 -6.57 8.50 -8.33
CA GLU A 6 -7.74 8.01 -9.07
C GLU A 6 -9.07 8.30 -8.32
N LEU A 7 -9.07 8.22 -6.97
CA LEU A 7 -10.21 8.64 -6.15
C LEU A 7 -10.51 10.15 -6.31
N GLU A 8 -9.47 11.00 -6.29
CA GLU A 8 -9.60 12.45 -6.49
C GLU A 8 -10.14 12.80 -7.88
N LYS A 9 -9.73 12.08 -8.93
CA LYS A 9 -10.25 12.23 -10.30
C LYS A 9 -11.69 11.73 -10.46
N GLY A 10 -12.20 10.95 -9.51
CA GLY A 10 -13.52 10.31 -9.59
C GLY A 10 -13.56 9.10 -10.55
N THR A 11 -12.42 8.64 -11.02
CA THR A 11 -12.29 7.40 -11.84
C THR A 11 -12.35 6.14 -11.01
N LEU A 12 -12.23 6.27 -9.69
CA LEU A 12 -12.32 5.21 -8.71
C LEU A 12 -13.16 5.68 -7.52
N GLN A 13 -13.92 4.79 -6.91
CA GLN A 13 -14.68 5.04 -5.68
C GLN A 13 -14.26 4.05 -4.58
N LEU A 14 -14.36 4.45 -3.32
CA LEU A 14 -14.03 3.58 -2.17
C LEU A 14 -14.92 2.32 -2.12
N THR A 15 -16.11 2.39 -2.68
CA THR A 15 -17.10 1.31 -2.75
C THR A 15 -16.95 0.40 -3.96
N ASP A 16 -16.09 0.73 -4.92
CA ASP A 16 -15.88 -0.11 -6.11
C ASP A 16 -15.31 -1.47 -5.71
N GLU A 17 -15.76 -2.51 -6.39
CA GLU A 17 -15.30 -3.88 -6.16
C GLU A 17 -14.03 -4.19 -6.96
N VAL A 18 -13.00 -4.60 -6.27
CA VAL A 18 -11.74 -5.10 -6.83
C VAL A 18 -11.77 -6.63 -6.82
N THR A 19 -11.61 -7.24 -7.98
CA THR A 19 -11.56 -8.70 -8.11
C THR A 19 -10.12 -9.17 -8.08
N THR A 20 -9.83 -10.14 -7.22
CA THR A 20 -8.50 -10.75 -7.10
C THR A 20 -8.24 -11.69 -8.28
N SER A 21 -7.17 -11.45 -9.02
CA SER A 21 -6.73 -12.33 -10.11
C SER A 21 -5.94 -13.54 -9.61
N ALA A 22 -5.73 -14.52 -10.49
CA ALA A 22 -4.83 -15.65 -10.22
C ALA A 22 -3.39 -15.16 -9.92
N HIS A 23 -2.92 -14.11 -10.61
CA HIS A 23 -1.62 -13.50 -10.38
C HIS A 23 -1.54 -12.88 -8.98
N ALA A 24 -2.48 -11.99 -8.63
CA ALA A 24 -2.54 -11.37 -7.31
C ALA A 24 -2.59 -12.43 -6.18
N ARG A 25 -3.41 -13.46 -6.32
CA ARG A 25 -3.48 -14.58 -5.37
C ARG A 25 -2.16 -15.33 -5.23
N SER A 26 -1.35 -15.43 -6.28
CA SER A 26 -0.08 -16.17 -6.27
C SER A 26 1.07 -15.45 -5.58
N MET A 27 0.87 -14.20 -5.16
CA MET A 27 1.92 -13.40 -4.55
C MET A 27 2.44 -14.01 -3.26
N GLY A 28 3.76 -13.91 -3.07
CA GLY A 28 4.45 -14.33 -1.85
C GLY A 28 4.63 -13.18 -0.85
N GLY A 29 5.39 -13.44 0.20
CA GLY A 29 5.70 -12.46 1.24
C GLY A 29 4.51 -12.17 2.16
N SER A 30 4.32 -10.90 2.53
CA SER A 30 3.16 -10.49 3.34
C SER A 30 1.87 -10.56 2.52
N GLN A 31 0.87 -11.23 3.04
CA GLN A 31 -0.41 -11.46 2.35
C GLN A 31 -1.57 -11.27 3.32
N VAL A 32 -2.72 -10.96 2.76
CA VAL A 32 -4.02 -11.05 3.45
C VAL A 32 -4.81 -12.27 2.99
N PHE A 33 -4.20 -13.11 2.15
CA PHE A 33 -4.71 -14.40 1.69
C PHE A 33 -6.02 -14.30 0.87
N LEU A 34 -6.07 -13.31 -0.03
CA LEU A 34 -7.18 -13.20 -0.98
C LEU A 34 -7.26 -14.43 -1.88
N GLU A 35 -8.47 -14.96 -2.11
CA GLU A 35 -8.69 -16.04 -3.05
C GLU A 35 -8.96 -15.52 -4.47
N GLU A 36 -8.63 -16.31 -5.48
CA GLU A 36 -8.93 -15.96 -6.88
C GLU A 36 -10.44 -15.79 -7.08
N GLY A 37 -10.82 -14.70 -7.73
CA GLY A 37 -12.21 -14.31 -7.93
C GLY A 37 -12.87 -13.66 -6.71
N GLU A 38 -12.18 -13.60 -5.55
CA GLU A 38 -12.68 -12.87 -4.39
C GLU A 38 -12.77 -11.37 -4.71
N LYS A 39 -13.84 -10.76 -4.21
CA LYS A 39 -14.09 -9.34 -4.37
C LYS A 39 -14.03 -8.64 -3.03
N GLN A 40 -13.32 -7.53 -3.00
CA GLN A 40 -13.23 -6.64 -1.85
C GLN A 40 -13.42 -5.19 -2.33
N THR A 41 -13.91 -4.32 -1.46
CA THR A 41 -14.01 -2.89 -1.82
C THR A 41 -12.63 -2.24 -1.91
N VAL A 42 -12.50 -1.18 -2.70
CA VAL A 42 -11.28 -0.35 -2.76
C VAL A 42 -10.86 0.09 -1.36
N GLU A 43 -11.79 0.48 -0.50
CA GLU A 43 -11.49 0.85 0.89
C GLU A 43 -10.85 -0.31 1.66
N THR A 44 -11.42 -1.52 1.57
CA THR A 44 -10.85 -2.71 2.20
C THR A 44 -9.46 -3.02 1.65
N MET A 45 -9.26 -2.90 0.34
CA MET A 45 -7.95 -3.11 -0.28
C MET A 45 -6.91 -2.10 0.20
N ILE A 46 -7.27 -0.82 0.37
CA ILE A 46 -6.37 0.19 0.97
C ILE A 46 -5.96 -0.25 2.38
N LYS A 47 -6.89 -0.72 3.21
CA LYS A 47 -6.59 -1.25 4.55
C LYS A 47 -5.66 -2.46 4.49
N CYS A 48 -5.91 -3.41 3.60
CA CYS A 48 -5.04 -4.57 3.39
C CYS A 48 -3.60 -4.17 3.04
N ILE A 49 -3.44 -3.18 2.16
CA ILE A 49 -2.11 -2.68 1.72
C ILE A 49 -1.43 -1.91 2.83
N VAL A 50 -2.12 -0.97 3.46
CA VAL A 50 -1.50 -0.01 4.39
C VAL A 50 -1.25 -0.65 5.75
N VAL A 51 -2.20 -1.40 6.29
CA VAL A 51 -2.14 -2.01 7.62
C VAL A 51 -1.32 -3.31 7.60
N ALA A 52 -1.74 -4.28 6.80
CA ALA A 52 -1.13 -5.61 6.79
C ALA A 52 0.00 -5.78 5.75
N SER A 53 0.24 -4.76 4.90
CA SER A 53 1.25 -4.83 3.84
C SER A 53 1.00 -5.96 2.83
N GLY A 54 -0.28 -6.23 2.49
CA GLY A 54 -0.67 -7.32 1.60
C GLY A 54 -0.16 -7.13 0.17
N ASN A 55 0.75 -8.01 -0.27
CA ASN A 55 1.26 -8.01 -1.64
C ASN A 55 0.18 -8.43 -2.64
N ASP A 56 -0.64 -9.42 -2.28
CA ASP A 56 -1.82 -9.86 -3.03
C ASP A 56 -2.80 -8.70 -3.26
N ALA A 57 -3.12 -7.93 -2.22
CA ALA A 57 -3.95 -6.75 -2.33
C ALA A 57 -3.30 -5.63 -3.17
N SER A 58 -1.98 -5.47 -3.08
CA SER A 58 -1.24 -4.47 -3.88
C SER A 58 -1.32 -4.78 -5.37
N VAL A 59 -1.11 -6.04 -5.75
CA VAL A 59 -1.19 -6.49 -7.15
C VAL A 59 -2.63 -6.41 -7.66
N ALA A 60 -3.62 -6.87 -6.89
CA ALA A 60 -5.03 -6.77 -7.28
C ALA A 60 -5.46 -5.32 -7.55
N MET A 61 -5.04 -4.36 -6.70
CA MET A 61 -5.28 -2.94 -6.91
C MET A 61 -4.55 -2.38 -8.11
N ALA A 62 -3.31 -2.80 -8.35
CA ALA A 62 -2.53 -2.38 -9.51
C ALA A 62 -3.22 -2.81 -10.82
N GLU A 63 -3.64 -4.06 -10.90
CA GLU A 63 -4.38 -4.60 -12.04
C GLU A 63 -5.74 -3.91 -12.23
N HIS A 64 -6.47 -3.64 -11.14
CA HIS A 64 -7.76 -2.95 -11.20
C HIS A 64 -7.64 -1.54 -11.78
N ILE A 65 -6.61 -0.79 -11.40
CA ILE A 65 -6.42 0.61 -11.82
C ILE A 65 -5.80 0.72 -13.22
N ALA A 66 -4.86 -0.17 -13.57
CA ALA A 66 -4.06 -0.04 -14.78
C ALA A 66 -4.24 -1.18 -15.79
N GLY A 67 -5.07 -2.18 -15.47
CA GLY A 67 -5.26 -3.36 -16.30
C GLY A 67 -4.20 -4.44 -16.09
N THR A 68 -2.94 -4.05 -15.84
CA THR A 68 -1.84 -4.96 -15.51
C THR A 68 -0.92 -4.35 -14.46
N GLU A 69 -0.19 -5.20 -13.71
CA GLU A 69 0.84 -4.74 -12.77
C GLU A 69 1.93 -3.93 -13.50
N SER A 70 2.36 -4.38 -14.70
CA SER A 70 3.38 -3.69 -15.47
C SER A 70 3.00 -2.26 -15.86
N GLU A 71 1.75 -2.04 -16.27
CA GLU A 71 1.24 -0.70 -16.56
C GLU A 71 1.17 0.16 -15.29
N PHE A 72 0.80 -0.45 -14.16
CA PHE A 72 0.80 0.27 -12.88
C PHE A 72 2.21 0.66 -12.45
N VAL A 73 3.20 -0.23 -12.61
CA VAL A 73 4.62 0.04 -12.35
C VAL A 73 5.13 1.17 -13.26
N SER A 74 4.70 1.20 -14.52
CA SER A 74 5.01 2.31 -15.43
C SER A 74 4.50 3.65 -14.90
N ARG A 75 3.25 3.69 -14.38
CA ARG A 75 2.69 4.87 -13.71
C ARG A 75 3.43 5.22 -12.41
N MET A 76 3.87 4.22 -11.62
CA MET A 76 4.69 4.45 -10.43
C MET A 76 6.01 5.14 -10.77
N ASN A 77 6.70 4.68 -11.82
CA ASN A 77 7.96 5.28 -12.28
C ASN A 77 7.76 6.70 -12.86
N GLN A 78 6.66 6.92 -13.57
CA GLN A 78 6.29 8.25 -14.03
C GLN A 78 6.05 9.19 -12.84
N LYS A 79 5.29 8.75 -11.83
CA LYS A 79 5.04 9.52 -10.62
C LYS A 79 6.32 9.84 -9.85
N ALA A 80 7.24 8.88 -9.75
CA ALA A 80 8.54 9.12 -9.13
C ALA A 80 9.30 10.27 -9.83
N LYS A 81 9.30 10.29 -11.17
CA LYS A 81 9.90 11.40 -11.93
C LYS A 81 9.22 12.75 -11.67
N GLU A 82 7.87 12.77 -11.65
CA GLU A 82 7.08 13.97 -11.37
C GLU A 82 7.40 14.55 -9.98
N LEU A 83 7.67 13.69 -8.99
CA LEU A 83 8.03 14.07 -7.63
C LEU A 83 9.52 14.39 -7.46
N GLY A 84 10.33 14.30 -8.52
CA GLY A 84 11.77 14.53 -8.44
C GLY A 84 12.50 13.44 -7.63
N MET A 85 11.99 12.21 -7.62
CA MET A 85 12.62 11.03 -7.02
C MET A 85 13.64 10.45 -8.02
N ASN A 86 14.76 11.14 -8.17
CA ASN A 86 15.72 10.87 -9.24
C ASN A 86 16.55 9.59 -9.00
N ASP A 87 16.59 9.10 -7.78
CA ASP A 87 17.31 7.89 -7.38
C ASP A 87 16.34 6.76 -7.03
N THR A 88 15.22 6.69 -7.77
CA THR A 88 14.17 5.70 -7.56
C THR A 88 13.77 5.03 -8.87
N LYS A 89 13.66 3.71 -8.85
CA LYS A 89 13.09 2.90 -9.92
C LYS A 89 12.31 1.74 -9.32
N PHE A 90 11.09 1.55 -9.82
CA PHE A 90 10.22 0.44 -9.45
C PHE A 90 10.19 -0.61 -10.57
N GLU A 91 10.23 -1.89 -10.21
CA GLU A 91 10.09 -3.04 -11.12
C GLU A 91 8.88 -3.92 -10.78
N ASP A 92 8.36 -3.81 -9.56
CA ASP A 92 7.07 -4.35 -9.14
C ASP A 92 6.29 -3.33 -8.29
N CYS A 93 5.02 -3.64 -7.99
CA CYS A 93 4.16 -2.73 -7.25
C CYS A 93 4.19 -2.91 -5.71
N CYS A 94 4.83 -3.96 -5.21
CA CYS A 94 4.82 -4.32 -3.78
C CYS A 94 6.21 -4.39 -3.14
N GLY A 95 7.29 -4.34 -3.91
CA GLY A 95 8.67 -4.36 -3.41
C GLY A 95 9.17 -5.76 -3.07
N LEU A 96 8.64 -6.80 -3.72
CA LEU A 96 9.01 -8.19 -3.44
C LEU A 96 10.19 -8.69 -4.29
N THR A 97 10.49 -8.02 -5.41
CA THR A 97 11.57 -8.44 -6.31
C THR A 97 12.95 -8.33 -5.64
N ASP A 98 13.82 -9.29 -5.94
CA ASP A 98 15.23 -9.28 -5.52
C ASP A 98 16.15 -8.61 -6.57
N SER A 99 15.59 -7.97 -7.61
CA SER A 99 16.33 -7.28 -8.66
C SER A 99 17.11 -6.08 -8.13
N ASP A 100 18.32 -5.87 -8.65
CA ASP A 100 19.10 -4.65 -8.42
C ASP A 100 18.51 -3.42 -9.12
N GLY A 101 17.59 -3.63 -10.07
CA GLY A 101 16.87 -2.59 -10.75
C GLY A 101 15.73 -1.96 -9.96
N HIS A 102 15.34 -2.55 -8.81
CA HIS A 102 14.32 -2.02 -7.91
C HIS A 102 14.98 -1.33 -6.71
N TYR A 103 15.04 -0.02 -6.75
CA TYR A 103 15.74 0.76 -5.72
C TYR A 103 15.10 2.11 -5.45
N THR A 104 15.41 2.66 -4.30
CA THR A 104 15.05 4.02 -3.87
C THR A 104 16.05 4.52 -2.83
N THR A 105 15.90 5.77 -2.41
CA THR A 105 16.66 6.37 -1.30
C THR A 105 15.72 6.84 -0.20
N ALA A 106 16.26 7.02 1.01
CA ALA A 106 15.49 7.60 2.12
C ALA A 106 14.98 9.01 1.78
N ALA A 107 15.77 9.81 1.04
CA ALA A 107 15.39 11.14 0.60
C ALA A 107 14.19 11.10 -0.37
N ASP A 108 14.18 10.17 -1.33
CA ASP A 108 13.09 10.04 -2.28
C ASP A 108 11.81 9.50 -1.61
N VAL A 109 11.95 8.53 -0.68
CA VAL A 109 10.81 8.06 0.12
C VAL A 109 10.23 9.20 0.96
N ALA A 110 11.06 10.07 1.53
CA ALA A 110 10.58 11.24 2.28
C ALA A 110 9.81 12.22 1.39
N LYS A 111 10.26 12.49 0.15
CA LYS A 111 9.52 13.32 -0.82
C LYS A 111 8.14 12.74 -1.11
N MET A 112 8.08 11.45 -1.44
CA MET A 112 6.81 10.77 -1.73
C MET A 112 5.88 10.76 -0.51
N SER A 113 6.42 10.49 0.68
CA SER A 113 5.65 10.45 1.91
C SER A 113 5.06 11.82 2.26
N ARG A 114 5.85 12.87 2.10
CA ARG A 114 5.41 14.25 2.31
C ARG A 114 4.28 14.62 1.34
N GLU A 115 4.48 14.42 0.04
CA GLU A 115 3.45 14.68 -0.98
C GLU A 115 2.15 13.91 -0.69
N LEU A 116 2.26 12.63 -0.32
CA LEU A 116 1.11 11.80 0.02
C LEU A 116 0.32 12.37 1.21
N ILE A 117 1.00 12.84 2.25
CA ILE A 117 0.36 13.35 3.46
C ILE A 117 -0.23 14.75 3.23
N GLU A 118 0.49 15.61 2.52
CA GLU A 118 0.05 16.98 2.23
C GLU A 118 -1.18 16.98 1.31
N ARG A 119 -1.17 16.16 0.26
CA ARG A 119 -2.25 16.12 -0.72
C ARG A 119 -3.41 15.23 -0.31
N PHE A 120 -3.12 14.11 0.35
CA PHE A 120 -4.11 13.11 0.73
C PHE A 120 -4.02 12.77 2.23
N PRO A 121 -4.29 13.73 3.14
CA PRO A 121 -4.13 13.53 4.58
C PRO A 121 -4.99 12.39 5.14
N GLN A 122 -6.04 11.97 4.43
CA GLN A 122 -6.87 10.82 4.76
C GLN A 122 -6.09 9.49 4.82
N ILE A 123 -4.90 9.40 4.21
CA ILE A 123 -4.04 8.21 4.34
C ILE A 123 -3.74 7.90 5.82
N LEU A 124 -3.66 8.94 6.65
CA LEU A 124 -3.36 8.79 8.07
C LEU A 124 -4.50 8.10 8.84
N ASN A 125 -5.74 8.15 8.34
CA ASN A 125 -6.85 7.40 8.92
C ASN A 125 -6.65 5.89 8.76
N TYR A 126 -6.01 5.45 7.68
CA TYR A 126 -5.68 4.04 7.44
C TYR A 126 -4.37 3.63 8.11
N SER A 127 -3.33 4.44 8.00
CA SER A 127 -2.00 4.09 8.50
C SER A 127 -1.92 4.07 10.04
N SER A 128 -2.82 4.75 10.73
CA SER A 128 -2.92 4.73 12.19
C SER A 128 -3.72 3.55 12.76
N ILE A 129 -4.41 2.77 11.94
CA ILE A 129 -5.12 1.57 12.37
C ILE A 129 -4.12 0.56 12.91
N TRP A 130 -4.30 0.10 14.16
CA TRP A 130 -3.47 -0.96 14.72
C TRP A 130 -3.95 -2.35 14.30
N MET A 131 -5.24 -2.61 14.46
CA MET A 131 -5.90 -3.85 14.08
C MET A 131 -7.30 -3.57 13.56
N GLU A 132 -7.72 -4.28 12.52
CA GLU A 132 -9.07 -4.21 11.98
C GLU A 132 -9.45 -5.57 11.40
N GLU A 133 -10.71 -5.95 11.54
CA GLU A 133 -11.24 -7.17 10.94
C GLU A 133 -11.84 -6.88 9.57
N ILE A 134 -11.48 -7.71 8.59
CA ILE A 134 -12.14 -7.78 7.29
C ILE A 134 -12.83 -9.14 7.15
N THR A 135 -13.72 -9.27 6.18
CA THR A 135 -14.39 -10.54 5.89
C THR A 135 -14.03 -10.99 4.48
N HIS A 136 -13.39 -12.15 4.37
CA HIS A 136 -13.28 -12.86 3.10
C HIS A 136 -14.63 -13.44 2.72
N VAL A 137 -15.11 -13.16 1.52
CA VAL A 137 -16.32 -13.74 0.96
C VAL A 137 -15.92 -14.52 -0.29
N THR A 138 -15.92 -15.84 -0.18
CA THR A 138 -15.50 -16.76 -1.24
C THR A 138 -16.59 -17.77 -1.54
N GLN A 139 -16.41 -18.60 -2.56
CA GLN A 139 -17.32 -19.70 -2.86
C GLN A 139 -17.42 -20.72 -1.70
N LYS A 140 -16.45 -20.76 -0.79
CA LYS A 140 -16.43 -21.63 0.39
C LYS A 140 -17.15 -21.04 1.60
N GLY A 141 -17.68 -19.82 1.47
CA GLY A 141 -18.37 -19.09 2.54
C GLY A 141 -17.62 -17.84 3.00
N SER A 142 -18.10 -17.27 4.09
CA SER A 142 -17.52 -16.05 4.69
C SER A 142 -16.63 -16.39 5.86
N LYS A 143 -15.46 -15.75 5.96
CA LYS A 143 -14.49 -15.97 7.03
C LYS A 143 -13.87 -14.64 7.47
N PRO A 144 -13.86 -14.33 8.79
CA PRO A 144 -13.18 -13.14 9.29
C PRO A 144 -11.66 -13.29 9.20
N PHE A 145 -10.98 -12.18 8.96
CA PHE A 145 -9.52 -12.08 8.94
C PHE A 145 -9.08 -10.77 9.60
N THR A 146 -8.18 -10.86 10.57
CA THR A 146 -7.69 -9.68 11.28
C THR A 146 -6.44 -9.11 10.60
N LEU A 147 -6.54 -7.89 10.10
CA LEU A 147 -5.40 -7.09 9.69
C LEU A 147 -4.66 -6.60 10.94
N THR A 148 -3.35 -6.73 10.96
CA THR A 148 -2.50 -6.19 12.03
C THR A 148 -1.43 -5.29 11.42
N ASN A 149 -1.27 -4.08 11.98
CA ASN A 149 -0.32 -3.14 11.44
C ASN A 149 1.13 -3.60 11.65
N THR A 150 1.89 -3.57 10.58
CA THR A 150 3.31 -3.92 10.60
C THR A 150 4.18 -2.84 11.24
N ASN A 151 3.67 -1.61 11.37
CA ASN A 151 4.35 -0.50 12.03
C ASN A 151 4.10 -0.48 13.54
N LYS A 152 5.00 -1.09 14.30
CA LYS A 152 4.90 -1.15 15.77
C LYS A 152 5.02 0.22 16.45
N LEU A 153 5.55 1.25 15.77
CA LEU A 153 5.64 2.59 16.32
C LEU A 153 4.28 3.21 16.63
N ILE A 154 3.21 2.77 15.94
CA ILE A 154 1.84 3.23 16.22
C ILE A 154 1.43 2.99 17.67
N ARG A 155 1.92 1.91 18.30
CA ARG A 155 1.68 1.62 19.71
C ARG A 155 2.84 2.00 20.63
N GLY A 156 4.05 2.07 20.10
CA GLY A 156 5.27 2.24 20.86
C GLY A 156 5.79 3.68 20.95
N TYR A 157 5.29 4.57 20.10
CA TYR A 157 5.73 5.97 20.06
C TYR A 157 4.53 6.91 20.08
N GLU A 158 4.43 7.72 21.13
CA GLU A 158 3.34 8.68 21.29
C GLU A 158 3.30 9.67 20.12
N GLY A 159 2.14 9.80 19.50
CA GLY A 159 1.93 10.67 18.34
C GLY A 159 2.23 10.02 16.99
N CYS A 160 2.74 8.78 16.93
CA CYS A 160 2.93 8.09 15.65
C CYS A 160 1.57 7.78 15.01
N VAL A 161 1.39 8.23 13.75
CA VAL A 161 0.16 8.04 12.96
C VAL A 161 0.39 7.30 11.64
N GLY A 162 1.59 6.81 11.42
CA GLY A 162 1.93 6.07 10.19
C GLY A 162 3.43 6.02 9.95
N LEU A 163 3.91 5.80 8.74
CA LEU A 163 3.15 5.64 7.49
C LEU A 163 3.18 4.19 7.01
N LYS A 164 4.40 3.67 6.73
CA LYS A 164 4.58 2.33 6.15
C LYS A 164 5.92 1.72 6.53
N THR A 165 5.93 0.41 6.73
CA THR A 165 7.14 -0.41 6.89
C THR A 165 7.35 -1.30 5.68
N GLY A 166 8.58 -1.77 5.50
CA GLY A 166 8.95 -2.78 4.53
C GLY A 166 10.09 -3.65 5.04
N SER A 167 10.17 -4.89 4.57
CA SER A 167 11.29 -5.78 4.88
C SER A 167 11.44 -6.82 3.79
N THR A 168 12.65 -6.93 3.25
CA THR A 168 13.07 -8.02 2.38
C THR A 168 14.45 -8.52 2.81
N SER A 169 14.85 -9.68 2.30
CA SER A 169 16.21 -10.21 2.53
C SER A 169 17.30 -9.22 2.09
N LYS A 170 17.03 -8.47 1.02
CA LYS A 170 17.96 -7.52 0.40
C LYS A 170 17.88 -6.12 1.03
N ALA A 171 16.70 -5.54 1.11
CA ALA A 171 16.47 -4.18 1.63
C ALA A 171 16.57 -4.09 3.16
N LYS A 172 16.53 -5.22 3.86
CA LYS A 172 16.47 -5.29 5.33
C LYS A 172 15.21 -4.56 5.85
N TYR A 173 15.31 -3.87 6.98
CA TYR A 173 14.19 -3.16 7.59
C TYR A 173 14.13 -1.72 7.11
N CYS A 174 13.00 -1.34 6.53
CA CYS A 174 12.72 0.00 6.05
C CYS A 174 11.49 0.56 6.76
N VAL A 175 11.49 1.84 7.05
CA VAL A 175 10.35 2.53 7.64
C VAL A 175 10.24 3.96 7.10
N SER A 176 9.02 4.33 6.75
CA SER A 176 8.59 5.72 6.65
C SER A 176 7.64 5.96 7.82
N ALA A 177 8.06 6.78 8.78
CA ALA A 177 7.26 7.07 9.97
C ALA A 177 6.73 8.49 9.90
N VAL A 178 5.53 8.69 10.44
CA VAL A 178 4.89 10.00 10.60
C VAL A 178 4.42 10.14 12.03
N ALA A 179 4.81 11.22 12.65
CA ALA A 179 4.35 11.58 14.00
C ALA A 179 3.72 12.97 14.02
N LYS A 180 2.66 13.12 14.81
CA LYS A 180 2.00 14.40 15.08
C LYS A 180 2.14 14.77 16.55
N LYS A 181 2.55 16.00 16.80
CA LYS A 181 2.58 16.57 18.14
C LYS A 181 2.21 18.04 18.08
N ASN A 182 1.10 18.39 18.71
CA ASN A 182 0.49 19.71 18.56
C ASN A 182 0.19 19.99 17.08
N ASP A 183 0.65 21.14 16.56
CA ASP A 183 0.49 21.55 15.15
C ASP A 183 1.63 21.06 14.25
N LEU A 184 2.59 20.30 14.78
CA LEU A 184 3.72 19.79 14.02
C LEU A 184 3.45 18.38 13.52
N THR A 185 3.68 18.16 12.25
CA THR A 185 3.72 16.83 11.62
C THR A 185 5.12 16.59 11.05
N ILE A 186 5.73 15.50 11.45
CA ILE A 186 7.09 15.11 11.04
C ILE A 186 7.02 13.75 10.39
#